data_018ad6a04c1600017fcad262ef7fae72
#
_entry.id   018ad6a04c1600017fcad262ef7fae72
#
_cell.length_a   1.000
_cell.length_b   1.000
_cell.length_c   1.000
_cell.angle_alpha   90.00
_cell.angle_beta   90.00
_cell.angle_gamma   90.00
#
_symmetry.space_group_name_H-M   'P 1'
#
loop_
_entity.id
_entity.type
_entity.pdbx_description
1 polymer ?
#
loop_
_entity_poly.entity_id
_entity_poly.type
_entity_poly.pdbx_seq_one_letter_code
_entity_poly.pdbx_strand_id
1 'polypeptide(L)'
;AGMLRLVAGLGTRAVDRTPGDYTRLVSLDQPTLSTFCNSADRHKFSQHRMDVLNLEKTCLESTPTDEMLPYIPSWQQRQVFSHDNDTERMLEERGIYRQVLFADCERLVQNKEFIGCMREILQTLQEHYGKPVDIEYTVNISEKGDFQINLLQCRPLHTESNQAVKLPKCKEDRTLFHVVKNVMGASRITPLDVIVYVDPQAYYNYPYAQKPKIARAIGEVNRFYEGSHKKMLLITPGRIGTSSPELGVPITYAEMSQFSAIMEVAYSKAGYM
;
A
#
# COMPACT_ATOMS: atom_id res chain seq x y z
N ALA A 1 -4.60 -17.35 10.50
CA ALA A 1 -4.37 -17.33 9.07
C ALA A 1 -3.96 -15.96 8.60
N GLY A 2 -3.63 -15.78 7.35
CA GLY A 2 -3.08 -14.55 6.80
C GLY A 2 -3.69 -14.22 5.44
N MET A 3 -3.24 -13.11 4.88
CA MET A 3 -3.62 -12.66 3.55
C MET A 3 -2.36 -12.36 2.75
N LEU A 4 -2.34 -12.77 1.49
CA LEU A 4 -1.27 -12.44 0.57
C LEU A 4 -1.74 -11.37 -0.43
N ARG A 5 -0.79 -10.56 -0.88
CA ARG A 5 -0.91 -9.71 -2.07
C ARG A 5 0.10 -10.20 -3.08
N LEU A 6 -0.37 -10.56 -4.27
CA LEU A 6 0.47 -11.05 -5.35
C LEU A 6 0.41 -10.07 -6.52
N VAL A 7 1.56 -9.82 -7.11
CA VAL A 7 1.71 -9.02 -8.32
C VAL A 7 2.72 -9.69 -9.25
N ALA A 8 2.55 -9.49 -10.54
CA ALA A 8 3.54 -9.83 -11.55
C ALA A 8 4.55 -8.68 -11.70
N GLY A 9 5.83 -8.98 -11.87
CA GLY A 9 6.91 -8.00 -11.97
C GLY A 9 7.52 -7.64 -10.61
N LEU A 10 8.00 -6.43 -10.47
CA LEU A 10 8.59 -5.94 -9.22
C LEU A 10 7.50 -5.66 -8.17
N GLY A 11 7.85 -5.84 -6.90
CA GLY A 11 6.91 -5.77 -5.77
C GLY A 11 6.35 -4.37 -5.44
N THR A 12 6.82 -3.32 -6.09
CA THR A 12 6.37 -1.94 -5.89
C THR A 12 4.85 -1.79 -5.94
N ARG A 13 4.19 -2.47 -6.88
CA ARG A 13 2.73 -2.45 -7.02
C ARG A 13 1.96 -3.22 -5.94
N ALA A 14 2.63 -4.06 -5.18
CA ALA A 14 1.99 -4.73 -4.03
C ALA A 14 1.75 -3.74 -2.88
N VAL A 15 2.56 -2.69 -2.78
CA VAL A 15 2.54 -1.68 -1.72
C VAL A 15 1.77 -0.44 -2.15
N ASP A 16 2.05 0.07 -3.35
CA ASP A 16 1.46 1.30 -3.87
C ASP A 16 0.05 1.05 -4.43
N ARG A 17 -0.92 1.84 -3.94
CA ARG A 17 -2.28 1.83 -4.50
C ARG A 17 -2.32 2.72 -5.73
N THR A 18 -2.25 2.11 -6.90
CA THR A 18 -2.43 2.82 -8.17
C THR A 18 -3.90 2.74 -8.60
N PRO A 19 -4.57 3.86 -8.86
CA PRO A 19 -5.95 3.83 -9.36
C PRO A 19 -6.07 3.03 -10.66
N GLY A 20 -7.05 2.12 -10.71
CA GLY A 20 -7.30 1.30 -11.90
C GLY A 20 -6.35 0.11 -12.09
N ASP A 21 -5.49 -0.19 -11.12
CA ASP A 21 -4.60 -1.34 -11.13
C ASP A 21 -4.64 -2.06 -9.79
N TYR A 22 -4.82 -3.37 -9.78
CA TYR A 22 -5.17 -4.11 -8.57
C TYR A 22 -4.27 -5.31 -8.37
N THR A 23 -3.82 -5.49 -7.14
CA THR A 23 -3.09 -6.69 -6.72
C THR A 23 -4.04 -7.86 -6.51
N ARG A 24 -3.60 -9.08 -6.77
CA ARG A 24 -4.35 -10.28 -6.41
C ARG A 24 -4.32 -10.47 -4.89
N LEU A 25 -5.48 -10.36 -4.25
CA LEU A 25 -5.65 -10.66 -2.83
C LEU A 25 -6.01 -12.12 -2.64
N VAL A 26 -5.33 -12.81 -1.74
CA VAL A 26 -5.53 -14.22 -1.44
C VAL A 26 -5.67 -14.41 0.06
N SER A 27 -6.81 -14.96 0.49
CA SER A 27 -6.95 -15.41 1.87
C SER A 27 -6.26 -16.75 2.04
N LEU A 28 -5.34 -16.87 2.97
CA LEU A 28 -4.69 -18.15 3.25
C LEU A 28 -5.63 -19.20 3.86
N ASP A 29 -6.76 -18.79 4.45
CA ASP A 29 -7.77 -19.72 4.95
C ASP A 29 -8.57 -20.35 3.82
N GLN A 30 -8.89 -19.55 2.80
CA GLN A 30 -9.67 -19.95 1.63
C GLN A 30 -9.01 -19.41 0.36
N PRO A 31 -7.85 -19.97 -0.06
CA PRO A 31 -7.04 -19.41 -1.14
C PRO A 31 -7.76 -19.44 -2.51
N THR A 32 -8.63 -20.40 -2.73
CA THR A 32 -9.41 -20.56 -3.97
C THR A 32 -10.68 -19.70 -4.01
N LEU A 33 -10.95 -18.92 -2.96
CA LEU A 33 -12.10 -18.02 -2.96
C LEU A 33 -11.91 -16.95 -4.04
N SER A 34 -12.77 -16.99 -5.06
CA SER A 34 -12.83 -15.96 -6.08
C SER A 34 -13.58 -14.75 -5.55
N THR A 35 -12.97 -13.58 -5.64
CA THR A 35 -13.62 -12.30 -5.34
C THR A 35 -14.37 -11.72 -6.55
N PHE A 36 -14.32 -12.41 -7.71
CA PHE A 36 -14.90 -11.95 -8.96
C PHE A 36 -16.10 -12.80 -9.34
N CYS A 37 -17.19 -12.14 -9.69
CA CYS A 37 -18.44 -12.81 -10.08
C CYS A 37 -18.50 -13.12 -11.59
N ASN A 38 -17.76 -12.38 -12.41
CA ASN A 38 -17.76 -12.51 -13.87
C ASN A 38 -16.43 -12.07 -14.49
N SER A 39 -16.27 -12.29 -15.80
CA SER A 39 -15.06 -11.93 -16.56
C SER A 39 -14.80 -10.43 -16.58
N ALA A 40 -15.83 -9.60 -16.67
CA ALA A 40 -15.69 -8.15 -16.70
C ALA A 40 -15.15 -7.61 -15.38
N ASP A 41 -15.60 -8.14 -14.23
CA ASP A 41 -15.07 -7.80 -12.91
C ASP A 41 -13.62 -8.28 -12.78
N ARG A 42 -13.32 -9.48 -13.27
CA ARG A 42 -11.95 -10.03 -13.28
C ARG A 42 -11.01 -9.13 -14.06
N HIS A 43 -11.42 -8.67 -15.24
CA HIS A 43 -10.64 -7.74 -16.03
C HIS A 43 -10.46 -6.39 -15.30
N LYS A 44 -11.54 -5.81 -14.79
CA LYS A 44 -11.55 -4.52 -14.14
C LYS A 44 -10.65 -4.47 -12.88
N PHE A 45 -10.61 -5.56 -12.11
CA PHE A 45 -9.93 -5.65 -10.82
C PHE A 45 -8.68 -6.53 -10.86
N SER A 46 -8.07 -6.70 -12.02
CA SER A 46 -6.76 -7.35 -12.18
C SER A 46 -5.63 -6.34 -12.35
N GLN A 47 -4.41 -6.83 -12.35
CA GLN A 47 -3.24 -6.05 -12.65
C GLN A 47 -3.11 -5.83 -14.16
N HIS A 48 -2.96 -4.58 -14.58
CA HIS A 48 -2.82 -4.17 -15.99
C HIS A 48 -1.43 -3.69 -16.34
N ARG A 49 -0.60 -3.36 -15.36
CA ARG A 49 0.74 -2.86 -15.57
C ARG A 49 1.74 -3.60 -14.70
N MET A 50 2.95 -3.76 -15.21
CA MET A 50 4.09 -4.32 -14.49
C MET A 50 5.16 -3.26 -14.31
N ASP A 51 5.73 -3.17 -13.12
CA ASP A 51 6.92 -2.38 -12.91
C ASP A 51 8.14 -3.26 -13.21
N VAL A 52 9.00 -2.75 -14.06
CA VAL A 52 10.17 -3.49 -14.59
C VAL A 52 11.41 -2.60 -14.59
N LEU A 53 12.56 -3.22 -14.49
CA LEU A 53 13.84 -2.53 -14.70
C LEU A 53 14.19 -2.58 -16.19
N ASN A 54 14.22 -1.41 -16.82
CA ASN A 54 14.76 -1.28 -18.17
C ASN A 54 16.27 -1.13 -18.09
N LEU A 55 16.99 -2.20 -18.47
CA LEU A 55 18.45 -2.24 -18.38
C LEU A 55 19.15 -1.35 -19.40
N GLU A 56 18.52 -1.10 -20.54
CA GLU A 56 19.07 -0.19 -21.57
C GLU A 56 18.99 1.27 -21.13
N LYS A 57 17.84 1.67 -20.57
CA LYS A 57 17.60 3.02 -20.06
C LYS A 57 18.05 3.22 -18.62
N THR A 58 18.44 2.13 -17.92
CA THR A 58 18.83 2.14 -16.50
C THR A 58 17.81 2.81 -15.59
N CYS A 59 16.52 2.57 -15.82
CA CYS A 59 15.44 3.17 -15.05
C CYS A 59 14.33 2.16 -14.73
N LEU A 60 13.53 2.49 -13.73
CA LEU A 60 12.30 1.79 -13.41
C LEU A 60 11.20 2.30 -14.35
N GLU A 61 10.53 1.39 -15.04
CA GLU A 61 9.42 1.71 -15.94
C GLU A 61 8.17 0.95 -15.50
N SER A 62 7.01 1.58 -15.66
CA SER A 62 5.72 0.94 -15.54
C SER A 62 5.15 0.68 -16.93
N THR A 63 5.08 -0.59 -17.32
CA THR A 63 4.72 -1.02 -18.67
C THR A 63 3.41 -1.82 -18.64
N PRO A 64 2.51 -1.67 -19.63
CA PRO A 64 1.35 -2.54 -19.76
C PRO A 64 1.74 -4.03 -19.76
N THR A 65 0.95 -4.86 -19.08
CA THR A 65 1.23 -6.31 -18.99
C THR A 65 1.33 -6.97 -20.36
N ASP A 66 0.49 -6.56 -21.31
CA ASP A 66 0.45 -7.09 -22.68
C ASP A 66 1.79 -6.89 -23.42
N GLU A 67 2.44 -5.75 -23.21
CA GLU A 67 3.73 -5.42 -23.82
C GLU A 67 4.87 -6.25 -23.24
N MET A 68 4.70 -6.73 -22.00
CA MET A 68 5.72 -7.55 -21.32
C MET A 68 5.62 -9.04 -21.65
N LEU A 69 4.46 -9.53 -22.10
CA LEU A 69 4.25 -10.95 -22.38
C LEU A 69 5.30 -11.58 -23.31
N PRO A 70 5.76 -10.93 -24.38
CA PRO A 70 6.79 -11.50 -25.26
C PRO A 70 8.13 -11.77 -24.57
N TYR A 71 8.40 -11.07 -23.47
CA TYR A 71 9.64 -11.19 -22.70
C TYR A 71 9.55 -12.19 -21.55
N ILE A 72 8.34 -12.69 -21.24
CA ILE A 72 8.10 -13.64 -20.18
C ILE A 72 8.03 -15.03 -20.79
N PRO A 73 8.82 -16.01 -20.33
CA PRO A 73 8.75 -17.39 -20.82
C PRO A 73 7.33 -17.95 -20.72
N SER A 74 6.87 -18.70 -21.73
CA SER A 74 5.50 -19.22 -21.80
C SER A 74 5.10 -20.08 -20.59
N TRP A 75 6.06 -20.80 -20.01
CA TRP A 75 5.83 -21.59 -18.81
C TRP A 75 5.55 -20.70 -17.59
N GLN A 76 6.20 -19.55 -17.48
CA GLN A 76 6.00 -18.58 -16.41
C GLN A 76 4.68 -17.81 -16.61
N GLN A 77 4.37 -17.45 -17.88
CA GLN A 77 3.07 -16.85 -18.20
C GLN A 77 1.92 -17.72 -17.68
N ARG A 78 1.97 -19.03 -17.91
CA ARG A 78 0.95 -19.98 -17.46
C ARG A 78 0.74 -20.04 -15.94
N GLN A 79 1.74 -19.65 -15.15
CA GLN A 79 1.61 -19.62 -13.68
C GLN A 79 0.95 -18.34 -13.16
N VAL A 80 1.16 -17.25 -13.88
CA VAL A 80 0.79 -15.89 -13.41
C VAL A 80 -0.44 -15.36 -14.12
N PHE A 81 -0.66 -15.77 -15.38
CA PHE A 81 -1.74 -15.24 -16.22
C PHE A 81 -2.74 -16.33 -16.58
N SER A 82 -4.02 -15.94 -16.60
CA SER A 82 -5.13 -16.73 -17.11
C SER A 82 -5.74 -16.09 -18.34
N HIS A 83 -6.28 -16.90 -19.28
CA HIS A 83 -6.94 -16.42 -20.48
C HIS A 83 -8.35 -15.87 -20.19
N ASP A 84 -8.69 -14.77 -20.83
CA ASP A 84 -10.07 -14.30 -20.96
C ASP A 84 -10.71 -14.87 -22.23
N ASN A 85 -11.12 -16.13 -22.14
CA ASN A 85 -11.70 -16.85 -23.26
C ASN A 85 -12.98 -16.19 -23.79
N ASP A 86 -13.73 -15.49 -22.94
CA ASP A 86 -14.97 -14.82 -23.35
C ASP A 86 -14.67 -13.60 -24.21
N THR A 87 -13.71 -12.78 -23.77
CA THR A 87 -13.27 -11.63 -24.55
C THR A 87 -12.53 -12.05 -25.81
N GLU A 88 -11.68 -13.08 -25.76
CA GLU A 88 -10.98 -13.62 -26.94
C GLU A 88 -12.00 -14.06 -28.00
N ARG A 89 -13.02 -14.81 -27.63
CA ARG A 89 -14.08 -15.25 -28.56
C ARG A 89 -14.85 -14.06 -29.16
N MET A 90 -15.22 -13.08 -28.35
CA MET A 90 -15.87 -11.85 -28.85
C MET A 90 -15.01 -11.07 -29.84
N LEU A 91 -13.71 -11.07 -29.66
CA LEU A 91 -12.75 -10.44 -30.59
C LEU A 91 -12.63 -11.25 -31.90
N GLU A 92 -12.56 -12.59 -31.79
CA GLU A 92 -12.54 -13.50 -32.95
C GLU A 92 -13.78 -13.31 -33.84
N GLU A 93 -14.97 -13.21 -33.25
CA GLU A 93 -16.22 -12.91 -33.98
C GLU A 93 -16.17 -11.60 -34.76
N ARG A 94 -15.30 -10.67 -34.35
CA ARG A 94 -15.03 -9.39 -35.03
C ARG A 94 -13.82 -9.45 -35.97
N GLY A 95 -13.23 -10.62 -36.17
CA GLY A 95 -12.04 -10.81 -36.99
C GLY A 95 -10.73 -10.34 -36.35
N ILE A 96 -10.72 -10.12 -35.04
CA ILE A 96 -9.54 -9.67 -34.29
C ILE A 96 -9.00 -10.88 -33.50
N TYR A 97 -7.86 -11.40 -33.94
CA TYR A 97 -7.20 -12.54 -33.27
C TYR A 97 -6.16 -12.02 -32.29
N ARG A 98 -6.52 -11.91 -31.02
CA ARG A 98 -5.66 -11.41 -29.95
C ARG A 98 -5.87 -12.18 -28.68
N GLN A 99 -4.79 -12.58 -27.99
CA GLN A 99 -4.86 -13.12 -26.65
C GLN A 99 -5.16 -12.00 -25.64
N VAL A 100 -6.07 -12.29 -24.72
CA VAL A 100 -6.40 -11.40 -23.60
C VAL A 100 -6.15 -12.15 -22.30
N LEU A 101 -5.23 -11.65 -21.51
CA LEU A 101 -4.74 -12.30 -20.30
C LEU A 101 -5.01 -11.45 -19.06
N PHE A 102 -5.30 -12.12 -17.95
CA PHE A 102 -5.36 -11.53 -16.63
C PHE A 102 -4.14 -11.92 -15.80
N ALA A 103 -3.52 -10.98 -15.12
CA ALA A 103 -2.51 -11.26 -14.12
C ALA A 103 -3.19 -11.60 -12.78
N ASP A 104 -3.65 -12.83 -12.62
CA ASP A 104 -4.41 -13.27 -11.45
C ASP A 104 -3.67 -14.29 -10.56
N CYS A 105 -2.50 -14.77 -11.01
CA CYS A 105 -1.69 -15.76 -10.30
C CYS A 105 -2.47 -17.03 -9.92
N GLU A 106 -3.52 -17.38 -10.66
CA GLU A 106 -4.48 -18.42 -10.26
C GLU A 106 -3.81 -19.78 -10.05
N ARG A 107 -2.89 -20.19 -10.94
CA ARG A 107 -2.19 -21.48 -10.79
C ARG A 107 -1.29 -21.53 -9.56
N LEU A 108 -0.61 -20.41 -9.27
CA LEU A 108 0.21 -20.30 -8.07
C LEU A 108 -0.65 -20.37 -6.81
N VAL A 109 -1.82 -19.70 -6.83
CA VAL A 109 -2.79 -19.73 -5.72
C VAL A 109 -3.39 -21.13 -5.51
N GLN A 110 -3.58 -21.91 -6.58
CA GLN A 110 -4.06 -23.30 -6.49
C GLN A 110 -2.97 -24.29 -6.06
N ASN A 111 -1.70 -23.88 -6.06
CA ASN A 111 -0.62 -24.73 -5.61
C ASN A 111 -0.65 -24.88 -4.07
N LYS A 112 -1.02 -26.08 -3.61
CA LYS A 112 -1.17 -26.39 -2.18
C LYS A 112 0.15 -26.29 -1.42
N GLU A 113 1.27 -26.61 -2.04
CA GLU A 113 2.60 -26.55 -1.43
C GLU A 113 2.99 -25.09 -1.21
N PHE A 114 2.78 -24.22 -2.22
CA PHE A 114 3.02 -22.78 -2.08
C PHE A 114 2.18 -22.16 -0.96
N ILE A 115 0.88 -22.42 -0.94
CA ILE A 115 -0.01 -21.91 0.10
C ILE A 115 0.35 -22.46 1.49
N GLY A 116 0.73 -23.75 1.55
CA GLY A 116 1.21 -24.38 2.79
C GLY A 116 2.48 -23.72 3.32
N CYS A 117 3.46 -23.52 2.45
CA CYS A 117 4.72 -22.86 2.79
C CYS A 117 4.51 -21.43 3.28
N MET A 118 3.65 -20.64 2.61
CA MET A 118 3.34 -19.28 3.05
C MET A 118 2.64 -19.21 4.40
N ARG A 119 1.76 -20.18 4.70
CA ARG A 119 1.15 -20.30 6.04
C ARG A 119 2.20 -20.59 7.11
N GLU A 120 3.08 -21.55 6.84
CA GLU A 120 4.15 -21.94 7.76
C GLU A 120 5.12 -20.78 8.04
N ILE A 121 5.54 -20.06 6.99
CA ILE A 121 6.38 -18.86 7.14
C ILE A 121 5.70 -17.83 8.06
N LEU A 122 4.45 -17.46 7.78
CA LEU A 122 3.74 -16.46 8.58
C LEU A 122 3.50 -16.92 10.00
N GLN A 123 3.17 -18.20 10.19
CA GLN A 123 2.96 -18.77 11.52
C GLN A 123 4.25 -18.78 12.34
N THR A 124 5.34 -19.28 11.77
CA THR A 124 6.66 -19.33 12.43
C THR A 124 7.13 -17.94 12.83
N LEU A 125 7.00 -16.96 11.93
CA LEU A 125 7.36 -15.57 12.22
C LEU A 125 6.45 -14.98 13.31
N GLN A 126 5.15 -15.20 13.23
CA GLN A 126 4.20 -14.72 14.25
C GLN A 126 4.49 -15.32 15.63
N GLU A 127 4.79 -16.61 15.72
CA GLU A 127 5.17 -17.27 16.96
C GLU A 127 6.46 -16.69 17.54
N HIS A 128 7.46 -16.47 16.68
CA HIS A 128 8.74 -15.90 17.10
C HIS A 128 8.62 -14.45 17.60
N TYR A 129 7.88 -13.62 16.90
CA TYR A 129 7.66 -12.22 17.29
C TYR A 129 6.59 -12.02 18.36
N GLY A 130 5.80 -13.05 18.67
CA GLY A 130 4.67 -12.99 19.61
C GLY A 130 3.53 -12.07 19.14
N LYS A 131 3.53 -11.66 17.85
CA LYS A 131 2.58 -10.72 17.24
C LYS A 131 2.39 -11.08 15.76
N PRO A 132 1.25 -10.73 15.15
CA PRO A 132 1.09 -10.79 13.71
C PRO A 132 2.19 -10.01 12.99
N VAL A 133 2.62 -10.51 11.84
CA VAL A 133 3.70 -9.93 11.05
C VAL A 133 3.21 -9.50 9.67
N ASP A 134 3.87 -8.49 9.13
CA ASP A 134 3.81 -8.10 7.72
C ASP A 134 5.14 -8.46 7.07
N ILE A 135 5.09 -9.11 5.91
CA ILE A 135 6.29 -9.58 5.22
C ILE A 135 6.30 -9.10 3.77
N GLU A 136 7.49 -8.83 3.27
CA GLU A 136 7.74 -8.64 1.85
C GLU A 136 8.54 -9.83 1.33
N TYR A 137 8.15 -10.35 0.19
CA TYR A 137 8.76 -11.53 -0.38
C TYR A 137 8.70 -11.53 -1.90
N THR A 138 9.58 -12.31 -2.53
CA THR A 138 9.51 -12.62 -3.96
C THR A 138 9.35 -14.13 -4.17
N VAL A 139 8.68 -14.49 -5.26
CA VAL A 139 8.51 -15.87 -5.68
C VAL A 139 9.09 -16.03 -7.06
N ASN A 140 10.11 -16.88 -7.20
CA ASN A 140 10.65 -17.31 -8.47
C ASN A 140 10.12 -18.70 -8.77
N ILE A 141 9.65 -18.92 -9.99
CA ILE A 141 9.08 -20.19 -10.42
C ILE A 141 10.00 -20.76 -11.50
N SER A 142 10.34 -22.05 -11.43
CA SER A 142 11.14 -22.75 -12.43
C SER A 142 10.25 -23.26 -13.57
N GLU A 143 10.88 -23.68 -14.68
CA GLU A 143 10.18 -24.32 -15.80
C GLU A 143 9.47 -25.62 -15.39
N LYS A 144 9.97 -26.32 -14.40
CA LYS A 144 9.37 -27.56 -13.86
C LYS A 144 8.19 -27.28 -12.91
N GLY A 145 7.94 -25.99 -12.57
CA GLY A 145 6.90 -25.59 -11.64
C GLY A 145 7.34 -25.54 -10.18
N ASP A 146 8.62 -25.83 -9.89
CA ASP A 146 9.17 -25.60 -8.54
C ASP A 146 9.20 -24.12 -8.26
N PHE A 147 9.03 -23.74 -7.00
CA PHE A 147 9.07 -22.34 -6.60
C PHE A 147 10.13 -22.10 -5.53
N GLN A 148 10.70 -20.91 -5.54
CA GLN A 148 11.60 -20.40 -4.52
C GLN A 148 11.03 -19.11 -3.94
N ILE A 149 10.84 -19.08 -2.63
CA ILE A 149 10.40 -17.90 -1.89
C ILE A 149 11.62 -17.25 -1.26
N ASN A 150 11.82 -15.96 -1.53
CA ASN A 150 12.84 -15.15 -0.86
C ASN A 150 12.13 -14.15 0.04
N LEU A 151 12.32 -14.26 1.34
CA LEU A 151 11.84 -13.29 2.32
C LEU A 151 12.76 -12.08 2.29
N LEU A 152 12.22 -10.91 1.98
CA LEU A 152 12.98 -9.66 1.84
C LEU A 152 12.90 -8.82 3.09
N GLN A 153 11.72 -8.75 3.72
CA GLN A 153 11.49 -7.97 4.93
C GLN A 153 10.45 -8.66 5.81
N CYS A 154 10.62 -8.56 7.11
CA CYS A 154 9.62 -8.94 8.10
C CYS A 154 9.54 -7.85 9.17
N ARG A 155 8.33 -7.42 9.47
CA ARG A 155 8.05 -6.46 10.55
C ARG A 155 6.83 -6.89 11.34
N PRO A 156 6.89 -6.86 12.68
CA PRO A 156 5.71 -7.13 13.49
C PRO A 156 4.68 -6.02 13.29
N LEU A 157 3.42 -6.42 13.11
CA LEU A 157 2.31 -5.48 13.10
C LEU A 157 2.07 -4.95 14.52
N HIS A 158 2.00 -3.64 14.64
CA HIS A 158 1.53 -3.02 15.86
C HIS A 158 0.00 -3.18 15.95
N THR A 159 -0.45 -4.33 16.42
CA THR A 159 -1.83 -4.50 16.84
C THR A 159 -1.98 -3.90 18.22
N GLU A 160 -2.27 -2.61 18.30
CA GLU A 160 -2.86 -2.08 19.53
C GLU A 160 -4.18 -2.81 19.75
N SER A 161 -4.41 -3.28 20.99
CA SER A 161 -5.62 -4.01 21.33
C SER A 161 -6.84 -3.18 20.91
N ASN A 162 -7.66 -3.71 20.01
CA ASN A 162 -8.94 -3.14 19.61
C ASN A 162 -9.96 -3.21 20.77
N GLN A 163 -9.60 -2.69 21.93
CA GLN A 163 -10.59 -2.44 22.98
C GLN A 163 -11.47 -1.31 22.48
N ALA A 164 -12.74 -1.61 22.30
CA ALA A 164 -13.74 -0.61 21.93
C ALA A 164 -13.74 0.51 23.00
N VAL A 165 -13.12 1.62 22.65
CA VAL A 165 -13.07 2.78 23.53
C VAL A 165 -14.44 3.46 23.49
N LYS A 166 -15.10 3.53 24.63
CA LYS A 166 -16.36 4.22 24.74
C LYS A 166 -16.10 5.74 24.64
N LEU A 167 -16.52 6.33 23.53
CA LEU A 167 -16.37 7.76 23.32
C LEU A 167 -17.08 8.54 24.44
N PRO A 168 -16.44 9.54 25.06
CA PRO A 168 -17.11 10.44 25.98
C PRO A 168 -18.18 11.22 25.21
N LYS A 169 -19.31 11.48 25.88
CA LYS A 169 -20.33 12.38 25.32
C LYS A 169 -19.79 13.82 25.37
N CYS A 170 -19.21 14.27 24.28
CA CYS A 170 -18.79 15.65 24.13
C CYS A 170 -19.96 16.49 23.62
N LYS A 171 -20.09 17.70 24.14
CA LYS A 171 -21.02 18.73 23.60
C LYS A 171 -20.39 19.28 22.30
N GLU A 172 -21.23 19.61 21.32
CA GLU A 172 -20.77 20.18 20.04
C GLU A 172 -19.95 21.46 20.20
N ASP A 173 -20.32 22.31 21.16
CA ASP A 173 -19.61 23.54 21.50
C ASP A 173 -18.18 23.33 22.05
N ARG A 174 -17.84 22.10 22.41
CA ARG A 174 -16.52 21.69 22.89
C ARG A 174 -15.74 20.81 21.89
N THR A 175 -16.26 20.64 20.69
CA THR A 175 -15.62 19.86 19.63
C THR A 175 -14.92 20.81 18.67
N LEU A 176 -13.59 20.75 18.60
CA LEU A 176 -12.81 21.58 17.67
C LEU A 176 -12.98 21.12 16.22
N PHE A 177 -12.95 19.82 15.99
CA PHE A 177 -13.18 19.23 14.67
C PHE A 177 -13.58 17.77 14.82
N HIS A 178 -14.21 17.24 13.78
CA HIS A 178 -14.62 15.85 13.67
C HIS A 178 -14.20 15.30 12.31
N VAL A 179 -13.40 14.23 12.30
CA VAL A 179 -12.93 13.55 11.09
C VAL A 179 -13.73 12.26 10.91
N VAL A 180 -14.47 12.14 9.80
CA VAL A 180 -15.40 11.04 9.55
C VAL A 180 -14.80 9.97 8.63
N LYS A 181 -13.80 10.32 7.81
CA LYS A 181 -13.18 9.45 6.80
C LYS A 181 -11.67 9.48 6.90
N ASN A 182 -11.03 8.43 6.36
CA ASN A 182 -9.56 8.33 6.27
C ASN A 182 -8.86 8.37 7.65
N VAL A 183 -9.47 7.75 8.66
CA VAL A 183 -8.87 7.59 9.98
C VAL A 183 -8.13 6.25 10.02
N MET A 184 -6.87 6.27 10.45
CA MET A 184 -6.02 5.09 10.61
C MET A 184 -5.57 4.96 12.06
N GLY A 185 -5.45 3.72 12.53
CA GLY A 185 -5.03 3.40 13.89
C GLY A 185 -6.12 2.81 14.75
N ALA A 186 -5.77 2.41 15.98
CA ALA A 186 -6.71 1.86 16.94
C ALA A 186 -7.52 2.98 17.64
N SER A 187 -8.75 2.65 18.05
CA SER A 187 -9.57 3.57 18.85
C SER A 187 -8.93 3.81 20.22
N ARG A 188 -8.60 5.04 20.51
CA ARG A 188 -8.04 5.45 21.81
C ARG A 188 -8.45 6.87 22.19
N ILE A 189 -8.45 7.15 23.49
CA ILE A 189 -8.58 8.51 24.03
C ILE A 189 -7.16 8.93 24.46
N THR A 190 -6.65 9.99 23.86
CA THR A 190 -5.33 10.52 24.19
C THR A 190 -5.47 11.98 24.57
N PRO A 191 -5.17 12.34 25.82
CA PRO A 191 -5.06 13.76 26.17
C PRO A 191 -3.90 14.36 25.37
N LEU A 192 -4.08 15.57 24.88
CA LEU A 192 -3.06 16.31 24.14
C LEU A 192 -2.52 17.45 24.98
N ASP A 193 -1.21 17.57 25.03
CA ASP A 193 -0.50 18.66 25.71
C ASP A 193 -0.12 19.77 24.75
N VAL A 194 0.17 19.42 23.50
CA VAL A 194 0.70 20.35 22.50
C VAL A 194 0.06 20.06 21.15
N ILE A 195 -0.30 21.12 20.44
CA ILE A 195 -0.75 21.05 19.04
C ILE A 195 0.19 21.93 18.22
N VAL A 196 0.81 21.30 17.20
CA VAL A 196 1.59 21.99 16.18
C VAL A 196 0.75 22.07 14.92
N TYR A 197 0.44 23.29 14.52
CA TYR A 197 -0.40 23.54 13.37
C TYR A 197 0.35 24.33 12.30
N VAL A 198 0.38 23.78 11.10
CA VAL A 198 0.89 24.47 9.92
C VAL A 198 -0.31 24.98 9.11
N ASP A 199 -0.46 26.28 9.04
CA ASP A 199 -1.57 26.91 8.31
C ASP A 199 -1.46 26.58 6.80
N PRO A 200 -2.49 25.97 6.20
CA PRO A 200 -2.47 25.57 4.79
C PRO A 200 -2.27 26.74 3.83
N GLN A 201 -2.96 27.86 4.06
CA GLN A 201 -2.90 29.02 3.17
C GLN A 201 -1.50 29.66 3.24
N ALA A 202 -0.97 29.82 4.43
CA ALA A 202 0.39 30.35 4.61
C ALA A 202 1.44 29.44 3.99
N TYR A 203 1.31 28.11 4.20
CA TYR A 203 2.24 27.14 3.64
C TYR A 203 2.28 27.14 2.11
N TYR A 204 1.12 27.11 1.46
CA TYR A 204 1.09 27.06 -0.01
C TYR A 204 1.51 28.38 -0.66
N ASN A 205 1.31 29.51 0.02
CA ASN A 205 1.81 30.81 -0.41
C ASN A 205 3.30 31.05 -0.06
N TYR A 206 3.91 30.18 0.76
CA TYR A 206 5.31 30.33 1.17
C TYR A 206 6.25 29.97 0.00
N PRO A 207 7.38 30.70 -0.17
CA PRO A 207 8.29 30.44 -1.28
C PRO A 207 8.75 28.98 -1.33
N TYR A 208 8.68 28.36 -2.48
CA TYR A 208 9.00 26.94 -2.68
C TYR A 208 10.34 26.52 -2.07
N ALA A 209 11.41 27.27 -2.37
CA ALA A 209 12.76 26.99 -1.87
C ALA A 209 12.89 27.09 -0.34
N GLN A 210 11.92 27.70 0.33
CA GLN A 210 11.93 27.86 1.78
C GLN A 210 11.03 26.87 2.54
N LYS A 211 10.14 26.15 1.84
CA LYS A 211 9.26 25.15 2.46
C LYS A 211 9.98 24.10 3.31
N PRO A 212 11.19 23.63 2.98
CA PRO A 212 11.96 22.74 3.85
C PRO A 212 12.29 23.33 5.22
N LYS A 213 12.26 24.67 5.38
CA LYS A 213 12.43 25.30 6.70
C LYS A 213 11.28 25.00 7.65
N ILE A 214 10.06 24.80 7.11
CA ILE A 214 8.90 24.42 7.92
C ILE A 214 9.11 23.01 8.51
N ALA A 215 9.58 22.05 7.71
CA ALA A 215 9.92 20.72 8.20
C ALA A 215 10.98 20.77 9.31
N ARG A 216 12.01 21.58 9.13
CA ARG A 216 13.06 21.77 10.18
C ARG A 216 12.50 22.38 11.45
N ALA A 217 11.62 23.37 11.36
CA ALA A 217 10.96 23.98 12.53
C ALA A 217 10.11 22.95 13.30
N ILE A 218 9.39 22.08 12.59
CA ILE A 218 8.66 20.96 13.21
C ILE A 218 9.66 20.00 13.89
N GLY A 219 10.77 19.68 13.23
CA GLY A 219 11.84 18.85 13.81
C GLY A 219 12.48 19.47 15.05
N GLU A 220 12.60 20.80 15.14
CA GLU A 220 13.07 21.50 16.34
C GLU A 220 12.08 21.35 17.49
N VAL A 221 10.78 21.51 17.23
CA VAL A 221 9.73 21.24 18.22
C VAL A 221 9.77 19.79 18.67
N ASN A 222 9.92 18.85 17.74
CA ASN A 222 10.02 17.42 18.03
C ASN A 222 11.18 17.13 19.00
N ARG A 223 12.37 17.69 18.75
CA ARG A 223 13.54 17.55 19.62
C ARG A 223 13.36 18.23 20.97
N PHE A 224 12.72 19.40 21.00
CA PHE A 224 12.49 20.14 22.25
C PHE A 224 11.65 19.32 23.24
N TYR A 225 10.70 18.53 22.74
CA TYR A 225 9.85 17.69 23.58
C TYR A 225 10.36 16.25 23.73
N GLU A 226 11.53 15.91 23.21
CA GLU A 226 12.12 14.59 23.37
C GLU A 226 12.30 14.26 24.85
N GLY A 227 11.84 13.08 25.28
CA GLY A 227 11.89 12.63 26.69
C GLY A 227 10.89 13.32 27.64
N SER A 228 10.10 14.28 27.18
CA SER A 228 9.16 15.03 28.04
C SER A 228 7.87 14.27 28.38
N HIS A 229 7.60 13.12 27.73
CA HIS A 229 6.34 12.39 27.79
C HIS A 229 5.08 13.18 27.37
N LYS A 230 5.24 14.38 26.83
CA LYS A 230 4.14 15.20 26.31
C LYS A 230 3.50 14.54 25.10
N LYS A 231 2.16 14.57 25.04
CA LYS A 231 1.39 14.06 23.93
C LYS A 231 1.12 15.19 22.93
N MET A 232 1.66 15.02 21.72
CA MET A 232 1.62 16.07 20.71
C MET A 232 0.77 15.64 19.50
N LEU A 233 0.03 16.59 18.94
CA LEU A 233 -0.69 16.46 17.67
C LEU A 233 0.01 17.36 16.64
N LEU A 234 0.34 16.79 15.48
CA LEU A 234 0.80 17.54 14.33
C LEU A 234 -0.33 17.66 13.30
N ILE A 235 -0.64 18.88 12.89
CA ILE A 235 -1.61 19.17 11.84
C ILE A 235 -0.88 19.87 10.70
N THR A 236 -0.88 19.28 9.50
CA THR A 236 -0.17 19.82 8.34
C THR A 236 -1.03 19.83 7.09
N PRO A 237 -0.76 20.75 6.15
CA PRO A 237 -1.36 20.72 4.83
C PRO A 237 -0.77 19.60 3.97
N GLY A 238 -1.62 18.93 3.21
CA GLY A 238 -1.22 17.89 2.26
C GLY A 238 -0.57 16.69 2.90
N ARG A 239 0.25 15.98 2.13
CA ARG A 239 0.93 14.76 2.57
C ARG A 239 2.14 15.07 3.45
N ILE A 240 2.24 14.33 4.53
CA ILE A 240 3.45 14.31 5.37
C ILE A 240 4.48 13.35 4.76
N GLY A 241 5.77 13.71 4.87
CA GLY A 241 6.85 12.84 4.40
C GLY A 241 7.01 12.78 2.88
N THR A 242 6.37 13.69 2.16
CA THR A 242 6.53 13.81 0.71
C THR A 242 7.89 14.40 0.33
N SER A 243 8.50 13.92 -0.76
CA SER A 243 9.69 14.54 -1.34
C SER A 243 9.38 15.84 -2.09
N SER A 244 8.09 16.08 -2.45
CA SER A 244 7.63 17.26 -3.17
C SER A 244 6.91 18.22 -2.22
N PRO A 245 7.46 19.41 -1.95
CA PRO A 245 6.84 20.43 -1.10
C PRO A 245 5.52 20.99 -1.63
N GLU A 246 5.14 20.68 -2.86
CA GLU A 246 3.84 21.04 -3.44
C GLU A 246 2.73 20.14 -2.97
N LEU A 247 3.06 18.88 -2.66
CA LEU A 247 2.11 17.88 -2.20
C LEU A 247 1.88 17.91 -0.69
N GLY A 248 2.76 18.60 0.06
CA GLY A 248 2.68 18.68 1.51
C GLY A 248 4.03 18.97 2.16
N VAL A 249 4.15 18.71 3.44
CA VAL A 249 5.36 19.05 4.22
C VAL A 249 6.41 17.96 4.07
N PRO A 250 7.63 18.29 3.57
CA PRO A 250 8.71 17.32 3.33
C PRO A 250 9.46 17.00 4.65
N ILE A 251 8.78 16.40 5.60
CA ILE A 251 9.32 16.04 6.92
C ILE A 251 9.72 14.57 6.93
N THR A 252 10.79 14.24 7.64
CA THR A 252 11.22 12.84 7.85
C THR A 252 10.60 12.26 9.11
N TYR A 253 10.58 10.93 9.22
CA TYR A 253 10.08 10.26 10.41
C TYR A 253 10.83 10.70 11.69
N ALA A 254 12.14 10.88 11.61
CA ALA A 254 12.94 11.33 12.74
C ALA A 254 12.54 12.73 13.26
N GLU A 255 12.04 13.59 12.35
CA GLU A 255 11.60 14.95 12.69
C GLU A 255 10.17 14.99 13.28
N MET A 256 9.45 13.85 13.31
CA MET A 256 8.08 13.78 13.85
C MET A 256 7.85 12.60 14.81
N SER A 257 8.91 11.92 15.23
CA SER A 257 8.85 10.68 16.03
C SER A 257 8.17 10.83 17.40
N GLN A 258 8.14 12.04 17.97
CA GLN A 258 7.53 12.33 19.28
C GLN A 258 6.01 12.66 19.18
N PHE A 259 5.51 12.89 17.98
CA PHE A 259 4.10 13.18 17.79
C PHE A 259 3.24 11.92 18.01
N SER A 260 2.26 12.03 18.89
CA SER A 260 1.34 10.95 19.25
C SER A 260 0.22 10.76 18.22
N ALA A 261 -0.09 11.80 17.48
CA ALA A 261 -1.07 11.80 16.40
C ALA A 261 -0.67 12.79 15.30
N ILE A 262 -1.06 12.48 14.08
CA ILE A 262 -0.78 13.29 12.90
C ILE A 262 -2.09 13.45 12.12
N MET A 263 -2.36 14.66 11.65
CA MET A 263 -3.51 14.98 10.83
C MET A 263 -3.08 15.72 9.57
N GLU A 264 -3.37 15.12 8.44
CA GLU A 264 -3.18 15.71 7.11
C GLU A 264 -4.45 16.44 6.68
N VAL A 265 -4.34 17.71 6.33
CA VAL A 265 -5.46 18.55 5.92
C VAL A 265 -5.41 18.80 4.43
N ALA A 266 -6.44 18.36 3.70
CA ALA A 266 -6.57 18.67 2.27
C ALA A 266 -6.84 20.16 2.08
N TYR A 267 -6.16 20.78 1.11
CA TYR A 267 -6.34 22.18 0.76
C TYR A 267 -6.74 22.32 -0.71
N SER A 268 -8.02 22.60 -0.93
CA SER A 268 -8.64 22.58 -2.26
C SER A 268 -8.08 23.60 -3.27
N LYS A 269 -7.47 24.68 -2.78
CA LYS A 269 -6.85 25.70 -3.66
C LYS A 269 -5.50 25.29 -4.26
N ALA A 270 -4.91 24.19 -3.77
CA ALA A 270 -3.63 23.71 -4.27
C ALA A 270 -3.76 22.83 -5.54
N GLY A 271 -4.98 22.52 -5.99
CA GLY A 271 -5.22 21.74 -7.22
C GLY A 271 -4.90 20.24 -7.12
N TYR A 272 -4.52 19.76 -5.95
CA TYR A 272 -4.20 18.36 -5.68
C TYR A 272 -5.22 17.79 -4.69
N MET A 273 -6.21 17.07 -5.22
CA MET A 273 -7.06 16.15 -4.46
C MET A 273 -6.77 14.73 -4.90
#